data_24a87eaee71f64060be64004996d11d5
#
_entry.id   24a87eaee71f64060be64004996d11d5
#
_cell.length_a   1.000
_cell.length_b   1.000
_cell.length_c   1.000
_cell.angle_alpha   90.00
_cell.angle_beta   90.00
_cell.angle_gamma   90.00
#
_symmetry.space_group_name_H-M   'P 1'
#
loop_
_entity.id
_entity.type
_entity.pdbx_description
1 polymer ?
#
loop_
_entity_poly.entity_id
_entity_poly.type
_entity_poly.pdbx_seq_one_letter_code
_entity_poly.pdbx_strand_id
1 'polypeptide(L)'
;MNTQSIYRTAFLSAALSTLSLIGTTQVVASDLISAPVSIKVSYADLNLSSTAGAGALYGRIKSAAKRACGYEGSSLTDIRLWKRCVHEAVDDAVGRVNSPLLTQVHTGTSPTVTAMLAK
;
A
#
# COMPACT_ATOMS: atom_id res chain seq x y z
N MET A 1 -43.17 -8.60 -5.20
CA MET A 1 -44.38 -7.98 -4.65
C MET A 1 -43.95 -6.65 -4.08
N ASN A 2 -43.93 -5.61 -4.90
CA ASN A 2 -44.95 -4.55 -5.00
C ASN A 2 -45.32 -3.94 -3.65
N THR A 3 -44.89 -2.72 -3.42
CA THR A 3 -45.83 -1.67 -3.12
C THR A 3 -45.18 -0.31 -3.45
N GLN A 4 -45.59 0.23 -4.56
CA GLN A 4 -45.59 1.65 -4.93
C GLN A 4 -46.53 2.38 -3.96
N SER A 5 -46.15 3.50 -3.41
CA SER A 5 -47.11 4.46 -2.90
C SER A 5 -46.62 5.89 -3.15
N ILE A 6 -47.17 6.37 -4.10
CA ILE A 6 -47.60 7.64 -4.64
C ILE A 6 -47.95 8.64 -3.52
N TYR A 7 -47.26 9.76 -3.48
CA TYR A 7 -47.86 11.01 -3.03
C TYR A 7 -47.52 12.16 -4.02
N ARG A 8 -48.50 12.36 -4.89
CA ARG A 8 -48.70 13.63 -5.60
C ARG A 8 -49.31 14.61 -4.59
N THR A 9 -48.69 15.71 -4.34
CA THR A 9 -49.39 16.94 -3.99
C THR A 9 -48.64 18.11 -4.62
N ALA A 10 -49.37 18.71 -5.54
CA ALA A 10 -49.06 19.97 -6.17
C ALA A 10 -49.30 21.09 -5.17
N PHE A 11 -48.32 21.98 -5.01
CA PHE A 11 -48.58 23.35 -4.56
C PHE A 11 -47.79 24.31 -5.49
N LEU A 12 -48.58 24.99 -6.31
CA LEU A 12 -48.20 26.22 -6.94
C LEU A 12 -48.11 27.29 -5.85
N SER A 13 -46.98 27.94 -5.74
CA SER A 13 -46.90 29.32 -5.22
C SER A 13 -45.69 29.99 -5.82
N ALA A 14 -45.94 30.96 -6.65
CA ALA A 14 -45.01 31.92 -7.19
C ALA A 14 -44.68 32.95 -6.10
N ALA A 15 -43.38 33.27 -5.91
CA ALA A 15 -42.93 34.60 -5.48
C ALA A 15 -41.42 34.73 -5.65
N LEU A 16 -41.05 35.58 -6.54
CA LEU A 16 -40.02 36.63 -6.57
C LEU A 16 -38.69 36.43 -5.80
N SER A 17 -37.61 36.38 -6.61
CA SER A 17 -36.45 37.27 -6.48
C SER A 17 -35.66 37.27 -5.18
N THR A 18 -34.49 36.64 -5.23
CA THR A 18 -33.25 37.42 -5.02
C THR A 18 -32.07 36.60 -5.53
N LEU A 19 -31.39 37.16 -6.51
CA LEU A 19 -30.14 36.72 -7.08
C LEU A 19 -29.04 36.95 -6.04
N SER A 20 -28.78 35.97 -5.18
CA SER A 20 -27.58 35.96 -4.31
C SER A 20 -26.54 35.06 -4.97
N LEU A 21 -25.68 35.72 -5.76
CA LEU A 21 -24.40 35.16 -6.20
C LEU A 21 -23.50 35.00 -4.97
N ILE A 22 -23.73 33.96 -4.18
CA ILE A 22 -22.73 33.50 -3.23
C ILE A 22 -21.82 32.58 -4.04
N GLY A 23 -20.76 33.14 -4.57
CA GLY A 23 -19.65 32.41 -5.11
C GLY A 23 -19.05 31.56 -4.00
N THR A 24 -19.48 30.30 -3.91
CA THR A 24 -18.76 29.29 -3.15
C THR A 24 -17.47 29.02 -3.92
N THR A 25 -16.40 29.73 -3.56
CA THR A 25 -15.06 29.32 -3.89
C THR A 25 -14.84 27.97 -3.19
N GLN A 26 -15.02 26.90 -3.93
CA GLN A 26 -14.52 25.59 -3.51
C GLN A 26 -13.01 25.71 -3.51
N VAL A 27 -12.45 25.89 -2.33
CA VAL A 27 -11.03 25.65 -2.10
C VAL A 27 -10.86 24.16 -2.27
N VAL A 28 -10.52 23.72 -3.47
CA VAL A 28 -9.91 22.42 -3.69
C VAL A 28 -8.58 22.48 -2.96
N ALA A 29 -8.57 22.05 -1.70
CA ALA A 29 -7.35 21.65 -1.06
C ALA A 29 -6.82 20.51 -1.93
N SER A 30 -5.89 20.85 -2.82
CA SER A 30 -5.07 19.87 -3.50
C SER A 30 -4.23 19.25 -2.39
N ASP A 31 -4.75 18.19 -1.80
CA ASP A 31 -3.95 17.26 -1.04
C ASP A 31 -2.84 16.80 -1.98
N LEU A 32 -1.69 17.44 -1.87
CA LEU A 32 -0.43 16.94 -2.38
C LEU A 32 -0.02 15.75 -1.50
N ILE A 33 -0.94 14.81 -1.32
CA ILE A 33 -0.62 13.47 -0.88
C ILE A 33 0.09 12.87 -2.10
N SER A 34 1.41 12.91 -2.08
CA SER A 34 2.22 12.17 -3.05
C SER A 34 1.67 10.77 -3.12
N ALA A 35 1.11 10.42 -4.28
CA ALA A 35 0.57 9.08 -4.49
C ALA A 35 1.64 8.05 -4.10
N PRO A 36 1.29 7.01 -3.34
CA PRO A 36 2.28 6.03 -2.90
C PRO A 36 2.96 5.42 -4.12
N VAL A 37 4.29 5.49 -4.15
CA VAL A 37 5.09 4.93 -5.25
C VAL A 37 4.96 3.42 -5.19
N SER A 38 4.29 2.84 -6.20
CA SER A 38 4.12 1.39 -6.32
C SER A 38 5.09 0.84 -7.37
N ILE A 39 5.93 -0.12 -6.98
CA ILE A 39 6.88 -0.78 -7.87
C ILE A 39 6.50 -2.25 -8.01
N LYS A 40 6.22 -2.66 -9.25
CA LYS A 40 5.91 -4.06 -9.56
C LYS A 40 7.18 -4.92 -9.53
N VAL A 41 7.16 -6.00 -8.75
CA VAL A 41 8.23 -7.01 -8.70
C VAL A 41 7.75 -8.27 -9.39
N SER A 42 8.43 -8.68 -10.48
CA SER A 42 8.15 -9.95 -11.15
C SER A 42 8.89 -11.10 -10.47
N TYR A 43 8.23 -12.27 -10.37
CA TYR A 43 8.80 -13.49 -9.80
C TYR A 43 8.30 -14.77 -10.47
N ALA A 44 7.67 -14.66 -11.63
CA ALA A 44 7.17 -15.80 -12.39
C ALA A 44 8.29 -16.75 -12.88
N ASP A 45 9.50 -16.22 -12.97
CA ASP A 45 10.71 -16.94 -13.34
C ASP A 45 11.40 -17.68 -12.16
N LEU A 46 10.87 -17.53 -10.94
CA LEU A 46 11.49 -18.06 -9.72
C LEU A 46 10.71 -19.25 -9.16
N ASN A 47 11.44 -20.29 -8.76
CA ASN A 47 10.87 -21.39 -7.99
C ASN A 47 10.82 -21.03 -6.50
N LEU A 48 9.65 -20.58 -6.02
CA LEU A 48 9.46 -20.20 -4.62
C LEU A 48 9.41 -21.40 -3.64
N SER A 49 9.41 -22.64 -4.15
CA SER A 49 9.56 -23.83 -3.32
C SER A 49 11.03 -24.17 -3.05
N SER A 50 11.97 -23.39 -3.57
CA SER A 50 13.39 -23.52 -3.29
C SER A 50 13.91 -22.31 -2.50
N THR A 51 14.87 -22.55 -1.61
CA THR A 51 15.54 -21.50 -0.83
C THR A 51 16.23 -20.47 -1.74
N ALA A 52 16.82 -20.95 -2.86
CA ALA A 52 17.45 -20.07 -3.84
C ALA A 52 16.46 -19.13 -4.52
N GLY A 53 15.28 -19.64 -4.94
CA GLY A 53 14.23 -18.83 -5.56
C GLY A 53 13.62 -17.84 -4.58
N ALA A 54 13.34 -18.27 -3.35
CA ALA A 54 12.85 -17.39 -2.29
C ALA A 54 13.86 -16.29 -1.95
N GLY A 55 15.16 -16.61 -1.86
CA GLY A 55 16.23 -15.64 -1.64
C GLY A 55 16.37 -14.64 -2.78
N ALA A 56 16.27 -15.12 -4.03
CA ALA A 56 16.30 -14.24 -5.20
C ALA A 56 15.12 -13.25 -5.22
N LEU A 57 13.90 -13.72 -4.89
CA LEU A 57 12.73 -12.86 -4.77
C LEU A 57 12.91 -11.85 -3.65
N TYR A 58 13.41 -12.26 -2.50
CA TYR A 58 13.67 -11.37 -1.37
C TYR A 58 14.62 -10.22 -1.76
N GLY A 59 15.67 -10.53 -2.50
CA GLY A 59 16.60 -9.53 -3.06
C GLY A 59 15.90 -8.53 -3.98
N ARG A 60 15.01 -9.01 -4.87
CA ARG A 60 14.22 -8.15 -5.76
C ARG A 60 13.28 -7.23 -4.98
N ILE A 61 12.58 -7.77 -3.96
CA ILE A 61 11.68 -7.01 -3.08
C ILE A 61 12.45 -5.90 -2.36
N LYS A 62 13.58 -6.23 -1.74
CA LYS A 62 14.43 -5.21 -1.05
C LYS A 62 14.89 -4.11 -1.99
N SER A 63 15.31 -4.46 -3.20
CA SER A 63 15.72 -3.47 -4.20
C SER A 63 14.56 -2.58 -4.65
N ALA A 64 13.37 -3.13 -4.82
CA ALA A 64 12.16 -2.37 -5.15
C ALA A 64 11.76 -1.45 -4.00
N ALA A 65 11.75 -1.93 -2.75
CA ALA A 65 11.44 -1.15 -1.56
C ALA A 65 12.37 0.06 -1.40
N LYS A 66 13.68 -0.13 -1.58
CA LYS A 66 14.65 0.99 -1.56
C LYS A 66 14.34 2.06 -2.62
N ARG A 67 13.98 1.65 -3.84
CA ARG A 67 13.59 2.59 -4.89
C ARG A 67 12.28 3.30 -4.60
N ALA A 68 11.30 2.59 -4.02
CA ALA A 68 10.01 3.18 -3.65
C ALA A 68 10.14 4.21 -2.52
N CYS A 69 11.03 3.95 -1.56
CA CYS A 69 11.28 4.85 -0.43
C CYS A 69 12.25 6.00 -0.75
N GLY A 70 12.77 6.06 -1.97
CA GLY A 70 13.63 7.13 -2.43
C GLY A 70 15.03 7.13 -1.78
N TYR A 71 15.59 8.33 -1.61
CA TYR A 71 16.95 8.52 -1.10
C TYR A 71 17.02 8.40 0.42
N GLU A 72 18.07 7.76 0.92
CA GLU A 72 18.28 7.49 2.36
C GLU A 72 18.45 8.76 3.21
N GLY A 73 18.84 9.89 2.58
CA GLY A 73 19.16 11.13 3.28
C GLY A 73 20.50 11.07 4.01
N SER A 74 20.92 12.21 4.58
CA SER A 74 22.22 12.35 5.25
C SER A 74 22.10 12.57 6.76
N SER A 75 20.92 12.97 7.26
CA SER A 75 20.69 13.13 8.69
C SER A 75 20.31 11.80 9.35
N LEU A 76 20.59 11.64 10.64
CA LEU A 76 20.18 10.45 11.40
C LEU A 76 18.67 10.26 11.40
N THR A 77 17.90 11.35 11.35
CA THR A 77 16.45 11.31 11.28
C THR A 77 15.98 10.78 9.93
N ASP A 78 16.55 11.28 8.84
CA ASP A 78 16.21 10.84 7.48
C ASP A 78 16.54 9.37 7.28
N ILE A 79 17.72 8.94 7.74
CA ILE A 79 18.15 7.54 7.70
C ILE A 79 17.16 6.63 8.45
N ARG A 80 16.69 7.05 9.63
CA ARG A 80 15.71 6.27 10.40
C ARG A 80 14.36 6.17 9.69
N LEU A 81 13.89 7.28 9.13
CA LEU A 81 12.63 7.32 8.39
C LEU A 81 12.70 6.45 7.14
N TRP A 82 13.80 6.56 6.40
CA TRP A 82 14.02 5.75 5.20
C TRP A 82 14.09 4.24 5.54
N LYS A 83 14.85 3.86 6.58
CA LYS A 83 14.93 2.45 7.02
C LYS A 83 13.56 1.91 7.41
N ARG A 84 12.75 2.70 8.12
CA ARG A 84 11.38 2.31 8.47
C ARG A 84 10.54 2.09 7.22
N CYS A 85 10.54 3.03 6.28
CA CYS A 85 9.83 2.91 5.01
C CYS A 85 10.23 1.63 4.27
N VAL A 86 11.54 1.36 4.13
CA VAL A 86 12.03 0.16 3.45
C VAL A 86 11.59 -1.12 4.17
N HIS A 87 11.64 -1.12 5.51
CA HIS A 87 11.20 -2.27 6.31
C HIS A 87 9.72 -2.57 6.09
N GLU A 88 8.87 -1.57 6.26
CA GLU A 88 7.41 -1.69 6.09
C GLU A 88 7.04 -2.15 4.66
N ALA A 89 7.72 -1.60 3.65
CA ALA A 89 7.50 -2.00 2.26
C ALA A 89 7.91 -3.45 1.98
N VAL A 90 8.99 -3.93 2.60
CA VAL A 90 9.44 -5.33 2.49
C VAL A 90 8.47 -6.26 3.19
N ASP A 91 8.04 -5.93 4.42
CA ASP A 91 7.09 -6.71 5.21
C ASP A 91 5.76 -6.89 4.46
N ASP A 92 5.22 -5.80 3.94
CA ASP A 92 3.98 -5.83 3.16
C ASP A 92 4.12 -6.69 1.90
N ALA A 93 5.22 -6.55 1.16
CA ALA A 93 5.47 -7.33 -0.05
C ALA A 93 5.65 -8.83 0.24
N VAL A 94 6.38 -9.20 1.29
CA VAL A 94 6.54 -10.59 1.73
C VAL A 94 5.20 -11.18 2.14
N GLY A 95 4.39 -10.43 2.89
CA GLY A 95 3.04 -10.84 3.30
C GLY A 95 2.11 -11.09 2.11
N ARG A 96 2.17 -10.25 1.09
CA ARG A 96 1.36 -10.41 -0.14
C ARG A 96 1.73 -11.63 -0.97
N VAL A 97 3.01 -11.98 -1.03
CA VAL A 97 3.45 -13.19 -1.75
C VAL A 97 3.03 -14.47 -1.02
N ASN A 98 2.92 -14.41 0.30
CA ASN A 98 2.46 -15.49 1.17
C ASN A 98 3.19 -16.83 0.90
N SER A 99 4.51 -16.79 0.79
CA SER A 99 5.37 -17.97 0.60
C SER A 99 6.09 -18.30 1.91
N PRO A 100 5.93 -19.52 2.46
CA PRO A 100 6.59 -19.90 3.72
C PRO A 100 8.12 -19.77 3.67
N LEU A 101 8.76 -20.16 2.57
CA LEU A 101 10.21 -20.02 2.42
C LEU A 101 10.65 -18.57 2.32
N LEU A 102 9.86 -17.71 1.66
CA LEU A 102 10.14 -16.27 1.59
C LEU A 102 10.05 -15.65 2.98
N THR A 103 9.04 -16.01 3.76
CA THR A 103 8.89 -15.56 5.15
C THR A 103 10.08 -16.01 6.00
N GLN A 104 10.54 -17.26 5.86
CA GLN A 104 11.73 -17.75 6.57
C GLN A 104 12.99 -16.97 6.20
N VAL A 105 13.19 -16.67 4.91
CA VAL A 105 14.31 -15.82 4.45
C VAL A 105 14.23 -14.43 5.05
N HIS A 106 13.03 -13.85 5.12
CA HIS A 106 12.80 -12.52 5.67
C HIS A 106 13.07 -12.46 7.18
N THR A 107 12.58 -13.42 7.95
CA THR A 107 12.75 -13.50 9.41
C THR A 107 14.13 -14.02 9.82
N GLY A 108 14.96 -14.46 8.89
CA GLY A 108 16.25 -15.08 9.18
C GLY A 108 16.13 -16.47 9.81
N THR A 109 14.94 -17.05 9.82
CA THR A 109 14.68 -18.40 10.35
C THR A 109 15.07 -19.42 9.31
N SER A 110 16.36 -19.77 9.25
CA SER A 110 16.82 -20.84 8.35
C SER A 110 16.25 -22.18 8.81
N PRO A 111 15.69 -23.00 7.91
CA PRO A 111 15.18 -24.33 8.26
C PRO A 111 16.25 -25.24 8.92
N THR A 112 17.52 -24.95 8.68
CA THR A 112 18.64 -25.65 9.28
C THR A 112 18.78 -25.40 10.80
N VAL A 113 18.39 -24.21 11.28
CA VAL A 113 18.50 -23.86 12.70
C VAL A 113 17.38 -24.53 13.50
N THR A 114 16.18 -24.60 12.96
CA THR A 114 15.02 -25.23 13.63
C THR A 114 15.24 -26.75 13.79
N ALA A 115 15.88 -27.39 12.81
CA ALA A 115 16.22 -28.83 12.90
C ALA A 115 17.29 -29.12 13.95
N MET A 116 18.18 -28.18 14.25
CA MET A 116 19.22 -28.35 15.29
C MET A 116 18.71 -28.12 16.71
N LEU A 117 17.63 -27.37 16.89
CA LEU A 117 17.02 -27.09 18.21
C LEU A 117 15.96 -28.14 18.60
N ALA A 118 15.53 -29.00 17.69
CA ALA A 118 14.51 -30.04 17.90
C ALA A 118 15.11 -31.44 18.28
N LYS A 119 16.38 -31.51 18.69
CA LYS A 119 17.05 -32.79 19.07
C LYS A 119 17.33 -32.85 20.56
#